data_c197ee4c9a30cbc94f6c7e53781628ab
#
_entry.id   c197ee4c9a30cbc94f6c7e53781628ab
#
_cell.length_a   1.000
_cell.length_b   1.000
_cell.length_c   1.000
_cell.angle_alpha   90.00
_cell.angle_beta   90.00
_cell.angle_gamma   90.00
#
_symmetry.space_group_name_H-M   'P 1'
#
loop_
_entity.id
_entity.type
_entity.pdbx_description
1 polymer ?
#
loop_
_entity_poly.entity_id
_entity_poly.type
_entity_poly.pdbx_seq_one_letter_code
_entity_poly.pdbx_strand_id
1 'polypeptide(L)'
;VVCVLDEAYLLEKETLEEFRFLLNYKFDSMSPMAVVFVGQTELWENKLKLQKYSAIRQRIDMYCTLPHLDRAETEKYISSHMSYAGCSQSVFTDKALDEVYRVSTGIPRMINRICEKALMYAFQKQTRLVDDYMVKYVTEHELING
;
A
#
# COMPACT_ATOMS: atom_id res chain seq x y z
N VAL A 1 -19.74 -15.04 5.22
CA VAL A 1 -19.59 -13.59 5.08
C VAL A 1 -18.18 -13.20 5.51
N VAL A 2 -17.54 -12.26 4.81
CA VAL A 2 -16.24 -11.68 5.19
C VAL A 2 -16.47 -10.20 5.49
N CYS A 3 -16.05 -9.75 6.66
CA CYS A 3 -16.06 -8.35 7.07
C CYS A 3 -14.61 -7.83 7.04
N VAL A 4 -14.36 -6.81 6.23
CA VAL A 4 -13.05 -6.15 6.18
C VAL A 4 -13.15 -4.79 6.85
N LEU A 5 -12.30 -4.55 7.84
CA LEU A 5 -12.23 -3.31 8.60
C LEU A 5 -10.91 -2.64 8.27
N ASP A 6 -10.99 -1.66 7.39
CA ASP A 6 -9.83 -0.82 7.04
C ASP A 6 -9.59 0.23 8.12
N GLU A 7 -8.36 0.73 8.19
CA GLU A 7 -7.92 1.70 9.22
C GLU A 7 -8.19 1.21 10.66
N ALA A 8 -8.09 -0.11 10.88
CA ALA A 8 -8.48 -0.76 12.15
C ALA A 8 -7.68 -0.27 13.37
N TYR A 9 -6.57 0.44 13.15
CA TYR A 9 -5.81 1.08 14.24
C TYR A 9 -6.60 2.24 14.92
N LEU A 10 -7.61 2.80 14.24
CA LEU A 10 -8.49 3.83 14.80
C LEU A 10 -9.55 3.26 15.75
N LEU A 11 -9.85 1.96 15.67
CA LEU A 11 -10.86 1.33 16.51
C LEU A 11 -10.44 1.36 17.97
N GLU A 12 -11.33 1.78 18.85
CA GLU A 12 -11.12 1.73 20.28
C GLU A 12 -11.16 0.28 20.80
N LYS A 13 -10.68 0.08 22.02
CA LYS A 13 -10.62 -1.25 22.65
C LYS A 13 -12.00 -1.88 22.73
N GLU A 14 -12.98 -1.13 23.14
CA GLU A 14 -14.37 -1.54 23.34
C GLU A 14 -14.97 -2.08 22.02
N THR A 15 -14.76 -1.37 20.92
CA THR A 15 -15.21 -1.78 19.59
C THR A 15 -14.51 -3.08 19.14
N LEU A 16 -13.22 -3.21 19.38
CA LEU A 16 -12.49 -4.44 19.06
C LEU A 16 -12.97 -5.63 19.91
N GLU A 17 -13.37 -5.39 21.18
CA GLU A 17 -13.94 -6.42 22.03
C GLU A 17 -15.34 -6.86 21.58
N GLU A 18 -16.14 -5.96 21.01
CA GLU A 18 -17.44 -6.30 20.41
C GLU A 18 -17.28 -7.27 19.23
N PHE A 19 -16.27 -7.07 18.38
CA PHE A 19 -15.96 -8.06 17.33
C PHE A 19 -15.62 -9.43 17.89
N ARG A 20 -14.96 -9.50 19.03
CA ARG A 20 -14.72 -10.77 19.72
C ARG A 20 -16.03 -11.50 20.07
N PHE A 21 -17.05 -10.76 20.53
CA PHE A 21 -18.37 -11.37 20.83
C PHE A 21 -19.09 -11.82 19.57
N LEU A 22 -19.01 -11.05 18.48
CA LEU A 22 -19.59 -11.44 17.20
C LEU A 22 -18.97 -12.71 16.62
N LEU A 23 -17.67 -12.91 16.85
CA LEU A 23 -16.96 -14.11 16.43
C LEU A 23 -17.28 -15.33 17.30
N ASN A 24 -17.81 -15.12 18.52
CA ASN A 24 -18.15 -16.16 19.51
C ASN A 24 -19.60 -16.61 19.45
N TYR A 25 -20.23 -16.57 18.31
CA TYR A 25 -21.63 -16.96 18.20
C TYR A 25 -21.84 -18.43 18.62
N LYS A 26 -22.89 -18.68 19.41
CA LYS A 26 -23.22 -20.01 19.95
C LYS A 26 -22.04 -20.70 20.68
N PHE A 27 -21.38 -20.01 21.60
CA PHE A 27 -20.30 -20.58 22.44
C PHE A 27 -19.15 -21.19 21.60
N ASP A 28 -18.67 -20.46 20.60
CA ASP A 28 -17.60 -20.87 19.68
C ASP A 28 -17.94 -22.09 18.78
N SER A 29 -19.18 -22.55 18.79
CA SER A 29 -19.59 -23.66 17.92
C SER A 29 -19.87 -23.28 16.48
N MET A 30 -19.98 -21.97 16.19
CA MET A 30 -20.20 -21.41 14.85
C MET A 30 -19.50 -20.05 14.71
N SER A 31 -18.67 -19.92 13.67
CA SER A 31 -18.13 -18.62 13.21
C SER A 31 -18.99 -18.11 12.05
N PRO A 32 -19.92 -17.18 12.27
CA PRO A 32 -20.84 -16.72 11.24
C PRO A 32 -20.16 -15.88 10.15
N MET A 33 -18.99 -15.32 10.47
CA MET A 33 -18.21 -14.48 9.55
C MET A 33 -16.70 -14.58 9.81
N ALA A 34 -15.91 -14.31 8.78
CA ALA A 34 -14.50 -14.00 8.93
C ALA A 34 -14.33 -12.47 9.05
N VAL A 35 -13.43 -12.04 9.93
CA VAL A 35 -13.09 -10.63 10.10
C VAL A 35 -11.64 -10.42 9.71
N VAL A 36 -11.39 -9.41 8.88
CA VAL A 36 -10.06 -9.01 8.44
C VAL A 36 -9.82 -7.59 8.91
N PHE A 37 -8.86 -7.42 9.81
CA PHE A 37 -8.38 -6.10 10.22
C PHE A 37 -7.27 -5.66 9.28
N VAL A 38 -7.43 -4.52 8.65
CA VAL A 38 -6.43 -3.88 7.80
C VAL A 38 -5.99 -2.58 8.45
N GLY A 39 -4.72 -2.30 8.41
CA GLY A 39 -4.18 -1.08 9.01
C GLY A 39 -2.67 -1.00 8.86
N GLN A 40 -2.11 0.09 9.35
CA GLN A 40 -0.68 0.32 9.36
C GLN A 40 0.01 -0.59 10.40
N THR A 41 1.33 -0.64 10.37
CA THR A 41 2.15 -1.46 11.27
C THR A 41 1.85 -1.18 12.75
N GLU A 42 1.43 0.05 13.07
CA GLU A 42 1.03 0.51 14.39
C GLU A 42 -0.15 -0.28 14.97
N LEU A 43 -1.04 -0.80 14.12
CA LEU A 43 -2.13 -1.68 14.57
C LEU A 43 -1.58 -2.88 15.33
N TRP A 44 -0.53 -3.50 14.80
CA TRP A 44 0.09 -4.65 15.45
C TRP A 44 1.05 -4.24 16.55
N GLU A 45 2.02 -3.38 16.23
CA GLU A 45 3.13 -3.04 17.11
C GLU A 45 2.69 -2.24 18.35
N ASN A 46 1.85 -1.24 18.14
CA ASN A 46 1.47 -0.30 19.20
C ASN A 46 0.12 -0.59 19.84
N LYS A 47 -0.66 -1.50 19.26
CA LYS A 47 -2.00 -1.82 19.77
C LYS A 47 -2.14 -3.30 20.12
N LEU A 48 -2.20 -4.18 19.14
CA LEU A 48 -2.55 -5.59 19.36
C LEU A 48 -1.50 -6.36 20.18
N LYS A 49 -0.24 -5.96 20.15
CA LYS A 49 0.80 -6.54 21.03
C LYS A 49 0.62 -6.22 22.52
N LEU A 50 -0.09 -5.15 22.85
CA LEU A 50 -0.30 -4.78 24.26
C LEU A 50 -1.12 -5.83 25.00
N GLN A 51 -0.81 -6.02 26.30
CA GLN A 51 -1.46 -7.03 27.16
C GLN A 51 -2.98 -6.86 27.22
N LYS A 52 -3.47 -5.62 27.22
CA LYS A 52 -4.91 -5.32 27.24
C LYS A 52 -5.69 -5.82 26.02
N TYR A 53 -5.03 -6.20 24.92
CA TYR A 53 -5.64 -6.77 23.72
C TYR A 53 -5.37 -8.28 23.56
N SER A 54 -4.84 -8.93 24.59
CA SER A 54 -4.49 -10.36 24.52
C SER A 54 -5.66 -11.26 24.12
N ALA A 55 -6.86 -10.96 24.59
CA ALA A 55 -8.06 -11.74 24.27
C ALA A 55 -8.46 -11.67 22.79
N ILE A 56 -8.22 -10.53 22.12
CA ILE A 56 -8.46 -10.38 20.69
C ILE A 56 -7.32 -11.06 19.91
N ARG A 57 -6.07 -10.83 20.33
CA ARG A 57 -4.89 -11.40 19.68
C ARG A 57 -4.93 -12.93 19.65
N GLN A 58 -5.45 -13.59 20.68
CA GLN A 58 -5.59 -15.05 20.74
C GLN A 58 -6.58 -15.61 19.71
N ARG A 59 -7.38 -14.76 19.07
CA ARG A 59 -8.35 -15.11 18.02
C ARG A 59 -7.91 -14.74 16.62
N ILE A 60 -6.69 -14.20 16.48
CA ILE A 60 -6.10 -13.91 15.19
C ILE A 60 -5.40 -15.17 14.71
N ASP A 61 -5.99 -15.82 13.73
CA ASP A 61 -5.46 -17.06 13.15
C ASP A 61 -4.33 -16.77 12.16
N MET A 62 -4.37 -15.59 11.51
CA MET A 62 -3.40 -15.24 10.48
C MET A 62 -2.97 -13.78 10.61
N TYR A 63 -1.69 -13.54 10.47
CA TYR A 63 -1.08 -12.23 10.40
C TYR A 63 -0.22 -12.13 9.13
N CYS A 64 -0.40 -11.08 8.38
CA CYS A 64 0.35 -10.83 7.14
C CYS A 64 0.81 -9.37 7.09
N THR A 65 2.03 -9.15 6.67
CA THR A 65 2.58 -7.82 6.39
C THR A 65 2.82 -7.69 4.90
N LEU A 66 2.37 -6.58 4.33
CA LEU A 66 2.67 -6.22 2.95
C LEU A 66 3.92 -5.33 2.94
N PRO A 67 5.07 -5.82 2.48
CA PRO A 67 6.26 -4.99 2.36
C PRO A 67 6.11 -3.96 1.23
N HIS A 68 6.96 -2.95 1.23
CA HIS A 68 7.11 -2.09 0.05
C HIS A 68 7.63 -2.93 -1.12
N LEU A 69 7.28 -2.51 -2.33
CA LEU A 69 7.77 -3.15 -3.54
C LEU A 69 9.29 -3.00 -3.63
N ASP A 70 9.97 -4.05 -4.05
CA ASP A 70 11.38 -3.94 -4.41
C ASP A 70 11.56 -3.26 -5.78
N ARG A 71 12.83 -3.13 -6.23
CA ARG A 71 13.13 -2.48 -7.52
C ARG A 71 12.47 -3.19 -8.71
N ALA A 72 12.53 -4.52 -8.75
CA ALA A 72 11.99 -5.31 -9.85
C ALA A 72 10.45 -5.31 -9.82
N GLU A 73 9.86 -5.38 -8.65
CA GLU A 73 8.42 -5.27 -8.45
C GLU A 73 7.91 -3.88 -8.82
N THR A 74 8.67 -2.81 -8.51
CA THR A 74 8.34 -1.43 -8.91
C THR A 74 8.29 -1.30 -10.42
N GLU A 75 9.27 -1.84 -11.15
CA GLU A 75 9.28 -1.86 -12.61
C GLU A 75 8.07 -2.61 -13.18
N LYS A 76 7.80 -3.80 -12.64
CA LYS A 76 6.65 -4.61 -13.04
C LYS A 76 5.32 -3.90 -12.74
N TYR A 77 5.23 -3.21 -11.62
CA TYR A 77 4.08 -2.39 -11.25
C TYR A 77 3.83 -1.29 -12.28
N ILE A 78 4.85 -0.51 -12.61
CA ILE A 78 4.76 0.58 -13.60
C ILE A 78 4.37 0.03 -14.98
N SER A 79 5.05 -1.03 -15.45
CA SER A 79 4.77 -1.63 -16.76
C SER A 79 3.36 -2.20 -16.86
N SER A 80 2.85 -2.80 -15.78
CA SER A 80 1.47 -3.31 -15.72
C SER A 80 0.44 -2.18 -15.83
N HIS A 81 0.65 -1.06 -15.14
CA HIS A 81 -0.22 0.11 -15.22
C HIS A 81 -0.18 0.77 -16.61
N MET A 82 1.01 0.87 -17.22
CA MET A 82 1.16 1.38 -18.59
C MET A 82 0.44 0.48 -19.60
N SER A 83 0.60 -0.83 -19.47
CA SER A 83 -0.08 -1.82 -20.33
C SER A 83 -1.61 -1.75 -20.16
N TYR A 84 -2.12 -1.63 -18.95
CA TYR A 84 -3.55 -1.45 -18.68
C TYR A 84 -4.11 -0.18 -19.32
N ALA A 85 -3.31 0.90 -19.37
CA ALA A 85 -3.64 2.14 -20.06
C ALA A 85 -3.51 2.06 -21.59
N GLY A 86 -3.19 0.89 -22.15
CA GLY A 86 -3.06 0.68 -23.59
C GLY A 86 -1.67 1.00 -24.16
N CYS A 87 -0.68 1.27 -23.33
CA CYS A 87 0.70 1.51 -23.74
C CYS A 87 1.52 0.23 -23.59
N SER A 88 1.86 -0.41 -24.72
CA SER A 88 2.66 -1.65 -24.75
C SER A 88 4.17 -1.39 -24.89
N GLN A 89 4.58 -0.15 -25.12
CA GLN A 89 5.98 0.22 -25.27
C GLN A 89 6.55 0.71 -23.93
N SER A 90 7.85 0.46 -23.71
CA SER A 90 8.56 1.03 -22.58
C SER A 90 8.67 2.55 -22.75
N VAL A 91 8.09 3.31 -21.83
CA VAL A 91 8.11 4.78 -21.81
C VAL A 91 9.16 5.29 -20.86
N PHE A 92 9.56 4.50 -19.87
CA PHE A 92 10.58 4.84 -18.89
C PHE A 92 11.90 4.16 -19.23
N THR A 93 13.00 4.90 -19.14
CA THR A 93 14.34 4.30 -19.21
C THR A 93 14.65 3.54 -17.93
N ASP A 94 15.61 2.59 -17.97
CA ASP A 94 16.05 1.86 -16.76
C ASP A 94 16.53 2.81 -15.67
N LYS A 95 17.25 3.87 -16.04
CA LYS A 95 17.69 4.90 -15.09
C LYS A 95 16.53 5.68 -14.48
N ALA A 96 15.48 5.94 -15.27
CA ALA A 96 14.26 6.57 -14.75
C ALA A 96 13.57 5.67 -13.74
N LEU A 97 13.46 4.36 -14.04
CA LEU A 97 12.88 3.38 -13.11
C LEU A 97 13.71 3.26 -11.82
N ASP A 98 15.04 3.29 -11.90
CA ASP A 98 15.92 3.31 -10.74
C ASP A 98 15.67 4.55 -9.88
N GLU A 99 15.50 5.70 -10.50
CA GLU A 99 15.23 6.96 -9.80
C GLU A 99 13.84 6.98 -9.17
N VAL A 100 12.81 6.47 -9.88
CA VAL A 100 11.46 6.29 -9.31
C VAL A 100 11.52 5.40 -8.06
N TYR A 101 12.22 4.27 -8.14
CA TYR A 101 12.37 3.39 -6.99
C TYR A 101 13.12 4.06 -5.84
N ARG A 102 14.22 4.75 -6.12
CA ARG A 102 15.03 5.46 -5.12
C ARG A 102 14.20 6.46 -4.31
N VAL A 103 13.32 7.22 -4.99
CA VAL A 103 12.51 8.27 -4.34
C VAL A 103 11.27 7.69 -3.68
N SER A 104 10.58 6.74 -4.35
CA SER A 104 9.34 6.15 -3.84
C SER A 104 9.56 5.15 -2.72
N THR A 105 10.77 4.59 -2.62
CA THR A 105 11.09 3.44 -1.73
C THR A 105 10.11 2.27 -1.88
N GLY A 106 9.55 2.10 -3.08
CA GLY A 106 8.61 1.04 -3.40
C GLY A 106 7.18 1.26 -2.88
N ILE A 107 6.83 2.47 -2.45
CA ILE A 107 5.48 2.81 -2.00
C ILE A 107 4.59 3.08 -3.22
N PRO A 108 3.53 2.28 -3.50
CA PRO A 108 2.71 2.40 -4.72
C PRO A 108 2.12 3.79 -4.95
N ARG A 109 1.63 4.44 -3.91
CA ARG A 109 1.10 5.80 -3.99
C ARG A 109 2.17 6.80 -4.47
N MET A 110 3.40 6.67 -3.96
CA MET A 110 4.50 7.54 -4.37
C MET A 110 4.95 7.23 -5.80
N ILE A 111 5.02 5.94 -6.18
CA ILE A 111 5.32 5.52 -7.55
C ILE A 111 4.33 6.18 -8.52
N ASN A 112 3.03 6.09 -8.26
CA ASN A 112 2.00 6.69 -9.10
C ASN A 112 2.17 8.20 -9.24
N ARG A 113 2.38 8.91 -8.12
CA ARG A 113 2.57 10.37 -8.14
C ARG A 113 3.80 10.79 -8.96
N ILE A 114 4.91 10.09 -8.78
CA ILE A 114 6.16 10.38 -9.50
C ILE A 114 5.96 10.10 -10.99
N CYS A 115 5.42 8.93 -11.35
CA CYS A 115 5.21 8.56 -12.75
C CYS A 115 4.23 9.48 -13.46
N GLU A 116 3.12 9.85 -12.81
CA GLU A 116 2.16 10.82 -13.35
C GLU A 116 2.83 12.15 -13.68
N LYS A 117 3.57 12.72 -12.74
CA LYS A 117 4.28 13.98 -12.92
C LYS A 117 5.35 13.90 -14.02
N ALA A 118 6.12 12.81 -14.03
CA ALA A 118 7.15 12.59 -15.04
C ALA A 118 6.55 12.45 -16.46
N LEU A 119 5.43 11.76 -16.59
CA LEU A 119 4.70 11.65 -17.87
C LEU A 119 4.14 13.00 -18.32
N MET A 120 3.58 13.80 -17.41
CA MET A 120 3.10 15.16 -17.74
C MET A 120 4.25 16.05 -18.18
N TYR A 121 5.40 15.97 -17.50
CA TYR A 121 6.59 16.73 -17.87
C TYR A 121 7.13 16.32 -19.25
N ALA A 122 7.20 15.01 -19.51
CA ALA A 122 7.61 14.48 -20.82
C ALA A 122 6.67 14.97 -21.94
N PHE A 123 5.36 14.98 -21.68
CA PHE A 123 4.36 15.51 -22.62
C PHE A 123 4.60 16.99 -22.92
N GLN A 124 4.84 17.83 -21.91
CA GLN A 124 5.17 19.25 -22.09
C GLN A 124 6.45 19.47 -22.90
N LYS A 125 7.42 18.56 -22.74
CA LYS A 125 8.68 18.58 -23.51
C LYS A 125 8.58 17.93 -24.88
N GLN A 126 7.39 17.43 -25.26
CA GLN A 126 7.13 16.74 -26.52
C GLN A 126 8.06 15.51 -26.75
N THR A 127 8.44 14.84 -25.67
CA THR A 127 9.22 13.60 -25.72
C THR A 127 8.35 12.40 -25.38
N ARG A 128 8.69 11.24 -25.99
CA ARG A 128 7.98 9.98 -25.73
C ARG A 128 8.65 9.12 -24.67
N LEU A 129 9.84 9.51 -24.24
CA LEU A 129 10.63 8.73 -23.28
C LEU A 129 10.90 9.56 -22.05
N VAL A 130 10.67 8.97 -20.88
CA VAL A 130 10.99 9.55 -19.58
C VAL A 130 12.36 9.05 -19.15
N ASP A 131 13.28 9.96 -18.91
CA ASP A 131 14.62 9.70 -18.39
C ASP A 131 14.74 10.05 -16.90
N ASP A 132 15.89 9.74 -16.31
CA ASP A 132 16.15 10.00 -14.89
C ASP A 132 16.21 11.50 -14.55
N TYR A 133 16.61 12.34 -15.50
CA TYR A 133 16.60 13.79 -15.30
C TYR A 133 15.17 14.31 -15.09
N MET A 134 14.22 13.84 -15.90
CA MET A 134 12.81 14.22 -15.78
C MET A 134 12.22 13.79 -14.44
N VAL A 135 12.55 12.58 -14.00
CA VAL A 135 12.12 12.08 -12.68
C VAL A 135 12.70 12.93 -11.56
N LYS A 136 13.99 13.24 -11.59
CA LYS A 136 14.64 14.13 -10.61
C LYS A 136 13.99 15.51 -10.58
N TYR A 137 13.79 16.09 -11.76
CA TYR A 137 13.19 17.42 -11.88
C TYR A 137 11.81 17.50 -11.21
N VAL A 138 10.92 16.55 -11.52
CA VAL A 138 9.55 16.56 -10.95
C VAL A 138 9.53 16.23 -9.47
N THR A 139 10.46 15.40 -8.99
CA THR A 139 10.56 15.08 -7.56
C THR A 139 11.07 16.25 -6.73
N GLU A 140 11.95 17.08 -7.30
CA GLU A 140 12.50 18.24 -6.61
C GLU A 140 11.58 19.47 -6.67
N HIS A 141 10.80 19.63 -7.73
CA HIS A 141 10.07 20.89 -8.00
C HIS A 141 8.55 20.75 -7.93
N GLU A 142 7.99 19.55 -8.19
CA GLU A 142 6.55 19.38 -8.32
C GLU A 142 5.94 18.46 -7.27
N LEU A 143 6.74 17.67 -6.56
CA LEU A 143 6.25 16.90 -5.43
C LEU A 143 6.26 17.77 -4.18
N ILE A 144 5.07 18.11 -3.70
CA ILE A 144 4.92 18.67 -2.36
C ILE A 144 5.29 17.55 -1.39
N ASN A 145 6.35 17.75 -0.63
CA ASN A 145 6.72 16.86 0.47
C ASN A 145 5.56 16.88 1.47
N GLY A 146 4.78 15.81 1.53
CA GLY A 146 3.73 15.60 2.51
C GLY A 146 4.29 14.89 3.72
#